data_d25c3a0e660b7c384c9345ab818b8f9b
#
_entry.id   d25c3a0e660b7c384c9345ab818b8f9b
#
_cell.length_a   1.000
_cell.length_b   1.000
_cell.length_c   1.000
_cell.angle_alpha   90.00
_cell.angle_beta   90.00
_cell.angle_gamma   90.00
#
_symmetry.space_group_name_H-M   'P 1'
#
loop_
_entity.id
_entity.type
_entity.pdbx_description
1 polymer ?
#
loop_
_entity_poly.entity_id
_entity_poly.type
_entity_poly.pdbx_seq_one_letter_code
_entity_poly.pdbx_strand_id
1 'polypeptide(L)' 'MPKFATKAADNMFCQARYEAAKFNERLSSREGAAEELGVDRTRLARIELGSVTPYPEEVLLMADIYRAPELKGNGH' A
#
# COMPACT_ATOMS: atom_id res chain seq x y z
N MET A 1 -2.06 7.40 23.63
CA MET A 1 -1.76 7.54 22.54
C MET A 1 -1.57 6.41 21.70
N PRO A 2 -2.38 6.14 20.98
CA PRO A 2 -2.36 5.00 20.17
C PRO A 2 -1.41 5.07 19.04
N LYS A 3 -0.23 4.74 19.32
CA LYS A 3 0.74 4.73 18.34
C LYS A 3 0.54 3.73 17.29
N PHE A 4 -0.21 2.68 17.57
CA PHE A 4 -0.37 1.66 16.61
C PHE A 4 -1.17 2.09 15.45
N ALA A 5 -2.19 2.85 15.69
CA ALA A 5 -3.05 3.30 14.62
C ALA A 5 -2.29 4.25 13.71
N THR A 6 -1.42 5.06 14.30
CA THR A 6 -0.68 5.97 13.48
C THR A 6 0.39 5.26 12.69
N LYS A 7 0.81 4.10 13.13
CA LYS A 7 1.83 3.39 12.42
C LYS A 7 1.40 3.05 11.00
N ALA A 8 0.21 2.49 10.84
CA ALA A 8 -0.30 2.21 9.51
C ALA A 8 -0.57 3.49 8.75
N ALA A 9 -1.12 4.49 9.42
CA ALA A 9 -1.43 5.76 8.76
C ALA A 9 -0.19 6.47 8.25
N ASP A 10 0.96 6.25 8.92
CA ASP A 10 2.20 6.87 8.50
C ASP A 10 2.92 6.06 7.43
N ASN A 11 2.46 4.87 7.12
CA ASN A 11 3.13 4.02 6.16
C ASN A 11 2.86 4.50 4.74
N MET A 12 3.92 4.63 3.95
CA MET A 12 3.79 5.18 2.60
C MET A 12 2.90 4.33 1.71
N PHE A 13 2.90 3.02 1.90
CA PHE A 13 2.08 2.15 1.05
C PHE A 13 0.61 2.29 1.41
N CYS A 14 0.33 2.44 2.69
CA CYS A 14 -1.04 2.64 3.14
C CYS A 14 -1.57 4.00 2.67
N GLN A 15 -0.75 5.04 2.77
CA GLN A 15 -1.14 6.36 2.32
C GLN A 15 -1.40 6.40 0.83
N ALA A 16 -0.55 5.72 0.07
CA ALA A 16 -0.73 5.68 -1.38
C ALA A 16 -2.03 4.98 -1.75
N ARG A 17 -2.38 3.93 -1.01
CA ARG A 17 -3.63 3.22 -1.25
C ARG A 17 -4.83 4.10 -0.95
N TYR A 18 -4.79 4.85 0.15
CA TYR A 18 -5.88 5.75 0.50
C TYR A 18 -6.06 6.84 -0.55
N GLU A 19 -4.95 7.38 -1.07
CA GLU A 19 -5.04 8.38 -2.12
C GLU A 19 -5.62 7.76 -3.39
N ALA A 20 -5.20 6.54 -3.69
CA ALA A 20 -5.68 5.87 -4.89
C ALA A 20 -7.15 5.51 -4.79
N ALA A 21 -7.66 5.33 -3.59
CA ALA A 21 -9.07 5.03 -3.40
C ALA A 21 -9.97 6.13 -3.93
N LYS A 22 -9.42 7.32 -4.12
CA LYS A 22 -10.21 8.43 -4.65
C LYS A 22 -10.58 8.22 -6.12
N PHE A 23 -9.78 7.46 -6.85
CA PHE A 23 -10.12 7.18 -8.24
C PHE A 23 -10.48 5.71 -8.49
N ASN A 24 -10.28 4.85 -7.49
CA ASN A 24 -10.64 3.44 -7.63
C ASN A 24 -11.12 2.94 -6.27
N GLU A 25 -12.43 2.85 -6.14
CA GLU A 25 -13.03 2.52 -4.86
C GLU A 25 -12.65 1.13 -4.36
N ARG A 26 -12.21 0.22 -5.22
CA ARG A 26 -11.76 -1.08 -4.76
C ARG A 26 -10.53 -0.97 -3.88
N LEU A 27 -9.78 0.11 -4.02
CA LEU A 27 -8.57 0.32 -3.24
C LEU A 27 -8.88 0.91 -1.87
N SER A 28 -10.14 1.15 -1.56
CA SER A 28 -10.51 1.67 -0.25
C SER A 28 -10.41 0.60 0.83
N SER A 29 -10.36 -0.69 0.45
CA SER A 29 -10.19 -1.76 1.42
C SER A 29 -8.95 -2.56 1.07
N ARG A 30 -8.36 -3.21 2.06
CA ARG A 30 -7.23 -4.08 1.81
C ARG A 30 -7.61 -5.28 0.97
N GLU A 31 -8.83 -5.77 1.16
CA GLU A 31 -9.29 -6.91 0.40
C GLU A 31 -9.34 -6.58 -1.09
N GLY A 32 -9.97 -5.49 -1.44
CA GLY A 32 -10.05 -5.07 -2.83
C GLY A 32 -8.68 -4.76 -3.40
N ALA A 33 -7.83 -4.09 -2.62
CA ALA A 33 -6.50 -3.76 -3.09
C ALA A 33 -5.66 -5.01 -3.30
N ALA A 34 -5.77 -5.98 -2.41
CA ALA A 34 -5.01 -7.21 -2.54
C ALA A 34 -5.40 -7.94 -3.81
N GLU A 35 -6.68 -7.92 -4.16
CA GLU A 35 -7.15 -8.53 -5.40
C GLU A 35 -6.58 -7.80 -6.62
N GLU A 36 -6.59 -6.48 -6.58
CA GLU A 36 -6.06 -5.69 -7.68
C GLU A 36 -4.57 -5.92 -7.87
N LEU A 37 -3.86 -6.09 -6.76
CA LEU A 37 -2.42 -6.28 -6.80
C LEU A 37 -2.03 -7.73 -7.05
N GLY A 38 -2.94 -8.65 -6.80
CA GLY A 38 -2.62 -10.07 -6.91
C GLY A 38 -1.78 -10.58 -5.76
N VAL A 39 -1.90 -9.97 -4.58
CA VAL A 39 -1.18 -10.42 -3.39
C VAL A 39 -2.18 -10.83 -2.32
N ASP A 40 -1.69 -11.57 -1.33
CA ASP A 40 -2.54 -12.00 -0.24
C ASP A 40 -2.89 -10.81 0.65
N ARG A 41 -4.13 -10.76 1.11
CA ARG A 41 -4.61 -9.65 1.95
C ARG A 41 -3.79 -9.55 3.24
N THR A 42 -3.46 -10.67 3.84
CA THR A 42 -2.67 -10.67 5.07
C THR A 42 -1.30 -10.08 4.82
N ARG A 43 -0.71 -10.42 3.67
CA ARG A 43 0.60 -9.87 3.33
C ARG A 43 0.52 -8.37 3.11
N LEU A 44 -0.53 -7.91 2.43
CA LEU A 44 -0.69 -6.47 2.21
C LEU A 44 -0.83 -5.76 3.56
N ALA A 45 -1.59 -6.35 4.48
CA ALA A 45 -1.75 -5.76 5.80
C ALA A 45 -0.40 -5.64 6.51
N ARG A 46 0.43 -6.67 6.40
CA ARG A 46 1.74 -6.65 7.07
C ARG A 46 2.67 -5.62 6.44
N ILE A 47 2.59 -5.44 5.14
CA ILE A 47 3.36 -4.41 4.47
C ILE A 47 2.93 -3.04 4.98
N GLU A 48 1.63 -2.81 5.09
CA GLU A 48 1.11 -1.52 5.54
C GLU A 48 1.39 -1.25 7.01
N LEU A 49 1.51 -2.29 7.81
CA LEU A 49 1.83 -2.13 9.21
C LEU A 49 3.34 -2.06 9.45
N GLY A 50 4.13 -2.28 8.42
CA GLY A 50 5.56 -2.16 8.53
C GLY A 50 6.25 -3.40 9.04
N SER A 51 5.53 -4.53 9.21
CA SER A 51 6.15 -5.72 9.70
C SER A 51 6.84 -6.53 8.60
N VAL A 52 6.55 -6.24 7.34
CA VAL A 52 7.15 -6.94 6.23
C VAL A 52 7.56 -5.91 5.19
N THR A 53 8.71 -6.08 4.60
CA THR A 53 9.16 -5.22 3.51
C THR A 53 8.70 -5.84 2.19
N PRO A 54 8.05 -5.09 1.33
CA PRO A 54 7.59 -5.66 0.06
C PRO A 54 8.76 -5.96 -0.85
N TYR A 55 8.58 -6.94 -1.73
CA TYR A 55 9.57 -7.23 -2.74
C TYR A 55 9.55 -6.12 -3.79
N PRO A 56 10.65 -5.92 -4.52
CA PRO A 56 10.66 -4.87 -5.55
C PRO A 56 9.52 -4.98 -6.56
N GLU A 57 9.15 -6.19 -6.95
CA GLU A 57 8.05 -6.38 -7.89
C GLU A 57 6.74 -5.91 -7.31
N GLU A 58 6.58 -6.10 -6.01
CA GLU A 58 5.35 -5.66 -5.34
C GLU A 58 5.28 -4.15 -5.28
N VAL A 59 6.42 -3.52 -5.06
CA VAL A 59 6.48 -2.06 -5.05
C VAL A 59 6.12 -1.51 -6.42
N LEU A 60 6.61 -2.14 -7.47
CA LEU A 60 6.30 -1.71 -8.83
C LEU A 60 4.80 -1.85 -9.13
N LEU A 61 4.20 -2.95 -8.67
CA LEU A 61 2.78 -3.15 -8.87
C LEU A 61 1.97 -2.10 -8.11
N MET A 62 2.35 -1.82 -6.88
CA MET A 62 1.65 -0.82 -6.09
C MET A 62 1.80 0.55 -6.72
N ALA A 63 3.01 0.88 -7.16
CA ALA A 63 3.25 2.18 -7.79
C ALA A 63 2.38 2.34 -9.03
N ASP A 64 2.22 1.27 -9.79
CA ASP A 64 1.44 1.33 -11.00
C ASP A 64 -0.07 1.40 -10.70
N ILE A 65 -0.56 0.49 -9.88
CA ILE A 65 -1.99 0.41 -9.60
C ILE A 65 -2.48 1.61 -8.80
N TYR A 66 -1.67 2.07 -7.85
CA TYR A 66 -2.03 3.23 -7.04
C TYR A 66 -1.68 4.55 -7.74
N ARG A 67 -1.02 4.49 -8.89
CA ARG A 67 -0.55 5.68 -9.60
C ARG A 67 0.32 6.53 -8.68
N ALA A 68 1.22 5.85 -7.99
CA ALA A 68 2.08 6.48 -7.01
C ALA A 68 3.54 6.17 -7.32
N PRO A 69 4.11 6.81 -8.33
CA PRO A 69 5.48 6.53 -8.72
C PRO A 69 6.50 6.81 -7.61
N GLU A 70 6.12 7.62 -6.65
CA GLU A 70 7.02 7.90 -5.54
C GLU A 70 7.30 6.65 -4.70
N LEU A 71 6.49 5.61 -4.81
CA LEU A 71 6.73 4.38 -4.08
C LEU A 71 7.97 3.67 -4.57
N LYS A 72 8.40 3.95 -5.81
CA LYS A 72 9.57 3.30 -6.35
C LYS A 72 10.86 3.91 -5.83
N GLY A 73 10.76 4.81 -4.90
CA GLY A 73 11.93 5.46 -4.38
C GLY A 73 12.20 6.70 -5.20
N ASN A 74 12.42 7.80 -4.51
CA ASN A 74 12.65 8.95 -5.23
C ASN A 74 14.06 9.16 -5.32
N GLY A 75 14.53 9.67 -6.14
CA GLY A 75 15.88 9.92 -6.20
C GLY A 75 16.55 9.03 -7.09
N HIS A 76 15.90 8.37 -7.67
CA HIS A 76 16.58 7.57 -8.58
C HIS A 76 15.78 7.23 -9.71
#